data_4c539b8971dd2a5f5c2cd5f059be23bb
#
_entry.id   4c539b8971dd2a5f5c2cd5f059be23bb
#
_cell.length_a   1.000
_cell.length_b   1.000
_cell.length_c   1.000
_cell.angle_alpha   90.00
_cell.angle_beta   90.00
_cell.angle_gamma   90.00
#
_symmetry.space_group_name_H-M   'P 1'
#
loop_
_entity.id
_entity.type
_entity.pdbx_description
1 polymer ?
#
loop_
_entity_poly.entity_id
_entity_poly.type
_entity_poly.pdbx_seq_one_letter_code
_entity_poly.pdbx_strand_id
1 'polypeptide(L)'
;MSNYEYINMSYSKDLTRINIPKFQRSLVWTEKKKNDLILTLHKDFPFGALLVAPSHDDTENLRLLDGQQRLSTINEYAKNKVRYWRNLNKDKYNSELGTINDILVSSKEARIGQTDFDKYLEPDYELGDWTDDYEGMNATTKKELRGIVKETRKEIQGYIELDKLQIPVIKFIGDENSLPDVFENLNKGGVPLTKYEILSAAWDGKIMKMPQDDENSDEILSNVKNYYTHMAANGEFDIDNFSENDITASREINLAEFGRAVGKFVVDMIPSLVSSTDNTATNELGFGLLGIISGTSNKEIMHIDKKKNLIVKNMTPNLAKIKQISQKLNDVFDALLKQKISFGKNEKSKKSQYSTGLSSSFKILSYFASLWNLDIKEMNEYLKNIPAHYVYDSLVSAWTAHGDQRLQDYYPNVASKDYSELIDKNEFKRAFDTWLSEENGMRKTFSKETKALITIHSNLTYFVGMRFSGEDFEFEHIVPKARILAVDSGVTHVQLSALGNGMFLPKSLNIKKQSKTLYEYRDSMGEKGDEYDSYIQKSNYPEKEDLEQAIKGLEHGEFESTNNLISKRASQVRDVIVDGLEKID
;
A
#
# COMPACT_ATOMS: atom_id res chain seq x y z
N MET A 1 31.81 25.45 -10.73
CA MET A 1 31.57 24.64 -11.94
C MET A 1 30.11 24.23 -11.91
N SER A 2 29.47 24.07 -13.07
CA SER A 2 28.08 23.57 -13.10
C SER A 2 28.06 22.10 -12.65
N ASN A 3 27.09 21.73 -11.82
CA ASN A 3 26.89 20.32 -11.40
C ASN A 3 26.12 19.49 -12.44
N TYR A 4 25.83 20.08 -13.62
CA TYR A 4 25.01 19.46 -14.67
C TYR A 4 25.55 19.75 -16.04
N GLU A 5 25.37 18.77 -16.93
CA GLU A 5 25.48 18.89 -18.38
C GLU A 5 24.13 18.63 -19.02
N TYR A 6 23.75 19.44 -20.01
CA TYR A 6 22.55 19.22 -20.83
C TYR A 6 22.98 18.61 -22.13
N ILE A 7 22.51 17.40 -22.41
CA ILE A 7 22.84 16.65 -23.62
C ILE A 7 21.56 16.14 -24.28
N ASN A 8 21.61 15.92 -25.59
CA ASN A 8 20.58 15.18 -26.31
C ASN A 8 21.13 13.80 -26.65
N MET A 9 20.37 12.77 -26.32
CA MET A 9 20.72 11.39 -26.59
C MET A 9 19.82 10.80 -27.67
N SER A 10 20.42 10.11 -28.64
CA SER A 10 19.68 9.37 -29.66
C SER A 10 19.14 8.07 -29.07
N TYR A 11 17.87 7.76 -29.35
CA TYR A 11 17.25 6.52 -28.88
C TYR A 11 18.06 5.28 -29.29
N SER A 12 18.41 5.16 -30.56
CA SER A 12 19.04 3.95 -31.10
C SER A 12 20.52 3.78 -30.74
N LYS A 13 21.24 4.87 -30.44
CA LYS A 13 22.69 4.85 -30.23
C LYS A 13 23.09 4.98 -28.76
N ASP A 14 22.39 5.82 -28.01
CA ASP A 14 22.86 6.28 -26.72
C ASP A 14 22.03 5.75 -25.54
N LEU A 15 20.73 5.46 -25.74
CA LEU A 15 19.87 5.01 -24.63
C LEU A 15 20.21 3.62 -24.11
N THR A 16 20.85 2.79 -24.92
CA THR A 16 21.37 1.47 -24.48
C THR A 16 22.45 1.59 -23.41
N ARG A 17 23.03 2.80 -23.24
CA ARG A 17 24.02 3.11 -22.20
C ARG A 17 23.37 3.53 -20.87
N ILE A 18 22.04 3.71 -20.84
CA ILE A 18 21.34 4.11 -19.62
C ILE A 18 20.86 2.84 -18.92
N ASN A 19 21.50 2.52 -17.80
CA ASN A 19 21.07 1.46 -16.91
C ASN A 19 19.97 2.00 -15.97
N ILE A 20 18.87 1.26 -15.88
CA ILE A 20 17.85 1.53 -14.89
C ILE A 20 18.29 0.82 -13.61
N PRO A 21 18.52 1.56 -12.49
CA PRO A 21 18.88 0.94 -11.22
C PRO A 21 17.85 -0.11 -10.79
N LYS A 22 18.31 -1.23 -10.23
CA LYS A 22 17.44 -2.35 -9.83
C LYS A 22 16.35 -1.93 -8.87
N PHE A 23 16.63 -1.00 -7.98
CA PHE A 23 15.72 -0.49 -6.98
C PHE A 23 15.11 0.85 -7.38
N GLN A 24 14.17 0.82 -8.32
CA GLN A 24 13.32 2.00 -8.63
C GLN A 24 11.84 1.66 -8.43
N ARG A 25 10.99 2.69 -8.40
CA ARG A 25 9.56 2.51 -8.20
C ARG A 25 8.93 1.74 -9.36
N SER A 26 7.90 0.96 -9.07
CA SER A 26 7.07 0.28 -10.06
C SER A 26 6.54 1.24 -11.11
N LEU A 27 6.39 0.78 -12.35
CA LEU A 27 5.74 1.54 -13.41
C LEU A 27 4.29 1.82 -13.00
N VAL A 28 3.99 3.10 -12.71
CA VAL A 28 2.68 3.51 -12.22
C VAL A 28 1.85 4.28 -13.26
N TRP A 29 2.39 4.48 -14.48
CA TRP A 29 1.64 5.15 -15.52
C TRP A 29 0.52 4.28 -16.04
N THR A 30 -0.67 4.85 -16.07
CA THR A 30 -1.82 4.23 -16.72
C THR A 30 -1.61 4.18 -18.23
N GLU A 31 -2.30 3.26 -18.92
CA GLU A 31 -2.31 3.19 -20.38
C GLU A 31 -2.60 4.55 -21.03
N LYS A 32 -3.49 5.34 -20.43
CA LYS A 32 -3.77 6.70 -20.92
C LYS A 32 -2.53 7.57 -20.90
N LYS A 33 -1.79 7.63 -19.78
CA LYS A 33 -0.56 8.45 -19.68
C LYS A 33 0.54 7.98 -20.62
N LYS A 34 0.67 6.66 -20.82
CA LYS A 34 1.59 6.08 -21.80
C LYS A 34 1.23 6.52 -23.22
N ASN A 35 -0.04 6.38 -23.60
CA ASN A 35 -0.53 6.81 -24.89
C ASN A 35 -0.37 8.32 -25.09
N ASP A 36 -0.61 9.14 -24.07
CA ASP A 36 -0.42 10.59 -24.10
C ASP A 36 1.05 10.97 -24.38
N LEU A 37 2.02 10.25 -23.78
CA LEU A 37 3.44 10.45 -24.08
C LEU A 37 3.75 10.09 -25.55
N ILE A 38 3.28 8.94 -26.04
CA ILE A 38 3.53 8.52 -27.43
C ILE A 38 2.89 9.51 -28.43
N LEU A 39 1.71 10.04 -28.12
CA LEU A 39 1.08 11.09 -28.92
C LEU A 39 1.88 12.40 -28.88
N THR A 40 2.47 12.74 -27.73
CA THR A 40 3.35 13.90 -27.55
C THR A 40 4.59 13.80 -28.43
N LEU A 41 5.23 12.62 -28.43
CA LEU A 41 6.38 12.32 -29.28
C LEU A 41 6.04 12.34 -30.77
N HIS A 42 4.88 11.77 -31.13
CA HIS A 42 4.40 11.81 -32.54
C HIS A 42 4.19 13.24 -33.06
N LYS A 43 3.75 14.16 -32.18
CA LYS A 43 3.55 15.58 -32.50
C LYS A 43 4.83 16.41 -32.40
N ASP A 44 5.96 15.81 -32.10
CA ASP A 44 7.22 16.49 -31.85
C ASP A 44 7.13 17.58 -30.77
N PHE A 45 6.33 17.33 -29.72
CA PHE A 45 6.18 18.24 -28.59
C PHE A 45 7.19 17.91 -27.47
N PRO A 46 7.61 18.91 -26.68
CA PRO A 46 8.48 18.69 -25.53
C PRO A 46 7.83 17.74 -24.50
N PHE A 47 8.57 16.77 -24.01
CA PHE A 47 8.07 15.73 -23.09
C PHE A 47 8.89 15.62 -21.77
N GLY A 48 9.78 16.57 -21.53
CA GLY A 48 10.67 16.59 -20.36
C GLY A 48 11.96 15.80 -20.56
N ALA A 49 12.95 16.07 -19.71
CA ALA A 49 14.27 15.45 -19.79
C ALA A 49 14.38 14.22 -18.89
N LEU A 50 15.28 13.29 -19.25
CA LEU A 50 15.76 12.25 -18.33
C LEU A 50 16.85 12.86 -17.43
N LEU A 51 16.94 12.45 -16.17
CA LEU A 51 18.07 12.74 -15.29
C LEU A 51 18.93 11.51 -15.16
N VAL A 52 20.22 11.65 -15.42
CA VAL A 52 21.18 10.54 -15.33
C VAL A 52 22.44 10.97 -14.57
N ALA A 53 23.18 9.99 -14.05
CA ALA A 53 24.53 10.17 -13.51
C ALA A 53 25.46 9.09 -14.07
N PRO A 54 26.80 9.26 -14.03
CA PRO A 54 27.74 8.19 -14.36
C PRO A 54 27.47 6.94 -13.50
N SER A 55 27.66 5.76 -14.09
CA SER A 55 27.61 4.51 -13.33
C SER A 55 28.81 4.41 -12.38
N HIS A 56 28.65 3.70 -11.26
CA HIS A 56 29.74 3.49 -10.29
C HIS A 56 30.85 2.61 -10.82
N ASP A 57 30.51 1.63 -11.68
CA ASP A 57 31.43 0.61 -12.15
C ASP A 57 32.05 0.96 -13.51
N ASP A 58 31.40 1.83 -14.27
CA ASP A 58 31.82 2.20 -15.61
C ASP A 58 31.33 3.61 -15.95
N THR A 59 32.26 4.54 -16.14
CA THR A 59 31.95 5.94 -16.43
C THR A 59 31.39 6.18 -17.84
N GLU A 60 31.47 5.21 -18.75
CA GLU A 60 30.86 5.29 -20.08
C GLU A 60 29.36 4.97 -20.03
N ASN A 61 28.92 4.19 -19.04
CA ASN A 61 27.54 3.89 -18.79
C ASN A 61 26.93 4.92 -17.82
N LEU A 62 25.63 5.17 -18.00
CA LEU A 62 24.87 6.10 -17.20
C LEU A 62 23.81 5.34 -16.39
N ARG A 63 23.60 5.73 -15.16
CA ARG A 63 22.47 5.27 -14.35
C ARG A 63 21.33 6.27 -14.42
N LEU A 64 20.13 5.79 -14.63
CA LEU A 64 18.93 6.63 -14.64
C LEU A 64 18.57 7.03 -13.22
N LEU A 65 18.41 8.33 -13.01
CA LEU A 65 18.00 8.89 -11.72
C LEU A 65 16.52 9.30 -11.73
N ASP A 66 16.04 9.93 -12.81
CA ASP A 66 14.62 10.25 -13.04
C ASP A 66 14.24 10.10 -14.50
N GLY A 67 12.94 9.88 -14.75
CA GLY A 67 12.38 9.69 -16.08
C GLY A 67 12.13 8.23 -16.46
N GLN A 68 12.17 7.31 -15.51
CA GLN A 68 11.94 5.88 -15.72
C GLN A 68 10.64 5.61 -16.48
N GLN A 69 9.53 6.23 -16.08
CA GLN A 69 8.23 6.04 -16.73
C GLN A 69 8.29 6.45 -18.21
N ARG A 70 9.01 7.53 -18.52
CA ARG A 70 9.22 8.00 -19.90
C ARG A 70 10.05 7.02 -20.69
N LEU A 71 11.21 6.65 -20.17
CA LEU A 71 12.11 5.72 -20.83
C LEU A 71 11.48 4.34 -21.06
N SER A 72 10.83 3.79 -20.04
CA SER A 72 10.13 2.51 -20.14
C SER A 72 8.98 2.55 -21.14
N THR A 73 8.22 3.64 -21.19
CA THR A 73 7.13 3.80 -22.17
C THR A 73 7.66 3.88 -23.60
N ILE A 74 8.78 4.56 -23.83
CA ILE A 74 9.42 4.61 -25.15
C ILE A 74 9.93 3.23 -25.55
N ASN A 75 10.56 2.50 -24.64
CA ASN A 75 11.02 1.14 -24.87
C ASN A 75 9.86 0.17 -25.12
N GLU A 76 8.76 0.31 -24.38
CA GLU A 76 7.55 -0.48 -24.58
C GLU A 76 6.89 -0.19 -25.94
N TYR A 77 6.86 1.08 -26.36
CA TYR A 77 6.41 1.47 -27.69
C TYR A 77 7.26 0.85 -28.79
N ALA A 78 8.57 0.86 -28.64
CA ALA A 78 9.49 0.25 -29.62
C ALA A 78 9.19 -1.24 -29.88
N LYS A 79 8.79 -1.96 -28.83
CA LYS A 79 8.44 -3.39 -28.88
C LYS A 79 6.97 -3.65 -29.31
N ASN A 80 6.07 -2.68 -29.15
CA ASN A 80 4.62 -2.86 -29.29
C ASN A 80 3.96 -1.76 -30.16
N LYS A 81 4.57 -1.38 -31.26
CA LYS A 81 4.10 -0.28 -32.13
C LYS A 81 2.66 -0.44 -32.59
N VAL A 82 2.24 -1.66 -32.96
CA VAL A 82 0.87 -1.98 -33.41
C VAL A 82 -0.14 -1.63 -32.33
N ARG A 83 0.10 -2.06 -31.07
CA ARG A 83 -0.80 -1.78 -29.93
C ARG A 83 -0.98 -0.28 -29.69
N TYR A 84 0.12 0.48 -29.65
CA TYR A 84 0.05 1.93 -29.42
C TYR A 84 -0.63 2.66 -30.57
N TRP A 85 -0.30 2.31 -31.81
CA TRP A 85 -0.90 2.92 -32.99
C TRP A 85 -2.42 2.65 -33.01
N ARG A 86 -2.85 1.42 -32.77
CA ARG A 86 -4.27 1.05 -32.65
C ARG A 86 -4.98 1.87 -31.57
N ASN A 87 -4.38 2.01 -30.37
CA ASN A 87 -4.98 2.75 -29.28
C ASN A 87 -5.16 4.25 -29.60
N LEU A 88 -4.23 4.82 -30.33
CA LEU A 88 -4.21 6.24 -30.69
C LEU A 88 -5.00 6.56 -31.96
N ASN A 89 -5.20 5.58 -32.86
CA ASN A 89 -5.85 5.75 -34.15
C ASN A 89 -7.01 4.76 -34.32
N LYS A 90 -7.87 4.64 -33.31
CA LYS A 90 -8.96 3.64 -33.24
C LYS A 90 -9.89 3.68 -34.46
N ASP A 91 -10.29 4.87 -34.89
CA ASP A 91 -11.23 5.01 -36.01
C ASP A 91 -10.60 4.51 -37.29
N LYS A 92 -9.35 4.84 -37.56
CA LYS A 92 -8.61 4.36 -38.73
C LYS A 92 -8.39 2.85 -38.69
N TYR A 93 -7.95 2.34 -37.51
CA TYR A 93 -7.78 0.90 -37.31
C TYR A 93 -9.07 0.13 -37.63
N ASN A 94 -10.22 0.59 -37.12
CA ASN A 94 -11.50 -0.04 -37.35
C ASN A 94 -11.94 0.07 -38.82
N SER A 95 -11.64 1.18 -39.47
CA SER A 95 -11.92 1.40 -40.90
C SER A 95 -11.15 0.42 -41.78
N GLU A 96 -9.84 0.25 -41.52
CA GLU A 96 -9.01 -0.66 -42.30
C GLU A 96 -9.41 -2.13 -42.08
N LEU A 97 -9.67 -2.52 -40.82
CA LEU A 97 -10.18 -3.86 -40.49
C LEU A 97 -11.58 -4.09 -41.15
N GLY A 98 -12.43 -3.08 -41.17
CA GLY A 98 -13.72 -3.12 -41.85
C GLY A 98 -13.57 -3.35 -43.33
N THR A 99 -12.70 -2.59 -44.01
CA THR A 99 -12.41 -2.73 -45.44
C THR A 99 -11.89 -4.13 -45.79
N ILE A 100 -10.96 -4.64 -45.00
CA ILE A 100 -10.47 -6.02 -45.17
C ILE A 100 -11.61 -7.03 -45.06
N ASN A 101 -12.44 -6.89 -44.01
CA ASN A 101 -13.56 -7.81 -43.78
C ASN A 101 -14.63 -7.73 -44.88
N ASP A 102 -14.89 -6.57 -45.49
CA ASP A 102 -15.80 -6.41 -46.60
C ASP A 102 -15.28 -7.12 -47.86
N ILE A 103 -13.95 -7.03 -48.12
CA ILE A 103 -13.32 -7.76 -49.23
C ILE A 103 -13.40 -9.28 -48.99
N LEU A 104 -13.10 -9.74 -47.76
CA LEU A 104 -13.17 -11.17 -47.40
C LEU A 104 -14.58 -11.73 -47.60
N VAL A 105 -15.61 -11.04 -47.07
CA VAL A 105 -17.03 -11.44 -47.21
C VAL A 105 -17.45 -11.46 -48.67
N SER A 106 -17.05 -10.45 -49.46
CA SER A 106 -17.35 -10.39 -50.91
C SER A 106 -16.70 -11.56 -51.66
N SER A 107 -15.59 -12.06 -51.15
CA SER A 107 -14.89 -13.24 -51.68
C SER A 107 -15.37 -14.56 -51.08
N LYS A 108 -16.42 -14.55 -50.25
CA LYS A 108 -16.98 -15.69 -49.51
C LYS A 108 -16.05 -16.29 -48.46
N GLU A 109 -15.13 -15.49 -47.98
CA GLU A 109 -14.19 -15.87 -46.91
C GLU A 109 -14.70 -15.39 -45.54
N ALA A 110 -14.15 -16.00 -44.47
CA ALA A 110 -14.47 -15.64 -43.09
C ALA A 110 -13.87 -14.28 -42.70
N ARG A 111 -14.61 -13.53 -41.89
CA ARG A 111 -14.09 -12.29 -41.28
C ARG A 111 -12.93 -12.60 -40.32
N ILE A 112 -11.96 -11.70 -40.30
CA ILE A 112 -10.87 -11.73 -39.31
C ILE A 112 -11.21 -10.84 -38.12
N GLY A 113 -10.68 -11.21 -36.95
CA GLY A 113 -10.78 -10.45 -35.72
C GLY A 113 -9.62 -9.47 -35.51
N GLN A 114 -9.68 -8.74 -34.40
CA GLN A 114 -8.60 -7.85 -33.98
C GLN A 114 -7.28 -8.59 -33.82
N THR A 115 -7.28 -9.76 -33.21
CA THR A 115 -6.06 -10.56 -32.97
C THR A 115 -5.34 -10.94 -34.26
N ASP A 116 -6.10 -11.32 -35.29
CA ASP A 116 -5.53 -11.67 -36.58
C ASP A 116 -4.99 -10.43 -37.28
N PHE A 117 -5.75 -9.34 -37.25
CA PHE A 117 -5.33 -8.09 -37.87
C PHE A 117 -4.08 -7.52 -37.20
N ASP A 118 -4.01 -7.51 -35.83
CA ASP A 118 -2.79 -7.11 -35.10
C ASP A 118 -1.58 -7.96 -35.55
N LYS A 119 -1.74 -9.28 -35.63
CA LYS A 119 -0.72 -10.21 -36.11
C LYS A 119 -0.25 -9.87 -37.52
N TYR A 120 -1.19 -9.56 -38.43
CA TYR A 120 -0.85 -9.20 -39.82
C TYR A 120 -0.18 -7.82 -39.91
N LEU A 121 -0.36 -6.96 -38.93
CA LEU A 121 0.32 -5.66 -38.86
C LEU A 121 1.74 -5.73 -38.33
N GLU A 122 2.15 -6.84 -37.71
CA GLU A 122 3.55 -7.01 -37.27
C GLU A 122 4.50 -7.10 -38.46
N PRO A 123 5.65 -6.42 -38.42
CA PRO A 123 6.57 -6.32 -39.58
C PRO A 123 7.13 -7.64 -40.01
N ASP A 124 7.35 -8.57 -39.10
CA ASP A 124 7.97 -9.86 -39.35
C ASP A 124 7.00 -10.94 -39.86
N TYR A 125 5.69 -10.63 -39.91
CA TYR A 125 4.70 -11.58 -40.42
C TYR A 125 4.65 -11.59 -41.94
N GLU A 126 4.78 -12.77 -42.54
CA GLU A 126 4.72 -12.96 -43.99
C GLU A 126 3.29 -12.93 -44.51
N LEU A 127 2.90 -11.85 -45.20
CA LEU A 127 1.55 -11.65 -45.69
C LEU A 127 1.15 -12.66 -46.79
N GLY A 128 2.13 -13.30 -47.42
CA GLY A 128 1.92 -14.42 -48.34
C GLY A 128 1.15 -15.55 -47.67
N ASP A 129 1.64 -15.98 -46.50
CA ASP A 129 1.09 -17.11 -45.75
C ASP A 129 -0.40 -16.94 -45.48
N TRP A 130 -0.79 -15.74 -45.04
CA TRP A 130 -2.20 -15.43 -44.79
C TRP A 130 -3.08 -15.48 -46.04
N THR A 131 -2.69 -14.79 -47.13
CA THR A 131 -3.58 -14.66 -48.29
C THR A 131 -3.50 -15.88 -49.21
N ASP A 132 -2.46 -16.69 -49.12
CA ASP A 132 -2.34 -17.89 -49.95
C ASP A 132 -3.25 -19.04 -49.50
N ASP A 133 -3.68 -19.01 -48.22
CA ASP A 133 -4.69 -19.91 -47.66
C ASP A 133 -6.07 -19.74 -48.33
N TYR A 134 -6.35 -18.60 -49.01
CA TYR A 134 -7.60 -18.35 -49.70
C TYR A 134 -7.53 -18.89 -51.16
N GLU A 135 -7.65 -20.20 -51.33
CA GLU A 135 -7.55 -20.85 -52.66
C GLU A 135 -8.52 -20.31 -53.72
N GLY A 136 -9.75 -19.94 -53.30
CA GLY A 136 -10.79 -19.42 -54.21
C GLY A 136 -10.65 -17.94 -54.61
N MET A 137 -9.69 -17.21 -53.98
CA MET A 137 -9.54 -15.77 -54.16
C MET A 137 -8.61 -15.48 -55.36
N ASN A 138 -9.01 -14.54 -56.23
CA ASN A 138 -8.19 -14.14 -57.35
C ASN A 138 -6.92 -13.33 -56.91
N ALA A 139 -5.89 -13.35 -57.77
CA ALA A 139 -4.62 -12.71 -57.48
C ALA A 139 -4.72 -11.18 -57.25
N THR A 140 -5.67 -10.52 -57.91
CA THR A 140 -5.88 -9.06 -57.75
C THR A 140 -6.40 -8.73 -56.34
N THR A 141 -7.41 -9.47 -55.87
CA THR A 141 -7.97 -9.28 -54.52
C THR A 141 -6.93 -9.63 -53.43
N LYS A 142 -6.15 -10.72 -53.60
CA LYS A 142 -5.03 -11.02 -52.68
C LYS A 142 -4.02 -9.88 -52.63
N LYS A 143 -3.69 -9.27 -53.78
CA LYS A 143 -2.79 -8.12 -53.84
C LYS A 143 -3.39 -6.88 -53.14
N GLU A 144 -4.70 -6.66 -53.27
CA GLU A 144 -5.39 -5.57 -52.61
C GLU A 144 -5.34 -5.72 -51.08
N LEU A 145 -5.70 -6.89 -50.55
CA LEU A 145 -5.59 -7.18 -49.12
C LEU A 145 -4.19 -6.94 -48.55
N ARG A 146 -3.17 -7.48 -49.24
CA ARG A 146 -1.75 -7.26 -48.88
C ARG A 146 -1.36 -5.79 -48.98
N GLY A 147 -1.94 -5.05 -49.92
CA GLY A 147 -1.74 -3.60 -50.11
C GLY A 147 -2.17 -2.80 -48.90
N ILE A 148 -3.41 -3.04 -48.42
CA ILE A 148 -3.97 -2.36 -47.25
C ILE A 148 -3.08 -2.58 -46.01
N VAL A 149 -2.72 -3.84 -45.74
CA VAL A 149 -1.87 -4.16 -44.60
C VAL A 149 -0.50 -3.53 -44.72
N LYS A 150 0.12 -3.55 -45.93
CA LYS A 150 1.42 -2.93 -46.14
C LYS A 150 1.45 -1.42 -45.94
N GLU A 151 0.41 -0.71 -46.40
CA GLU A 151 0.31 0.73 -46.18
C GLU A 151 0.10 1.04 -44.69
N THR A 152 -0.78 0.29 -44.00
CA THR A 152 -0.97 0.42 -42.56
C THR A 152 0.32 0.13 -41.77
N ARG A 153 1.06 -0.92 -42.13
CA ARG A 153 2.38 -1.20 -41.54
C ARG A 153 3.35 -0.04 -41.72
N LYS A 154 3.42 0.53 -42.92
CA LYS A 154 4.29 1.67 -43.19
C LYS A 154 3.95 2.87 -42.33
N GLU A 155 2.68 3.13 -42.13
CA GLU A 155 2.21 4.18 -41.22
C GLU A 155 2.57 3.89 -39.78
N ILE A 156 2.37 2.67 -39.29
CA ILE A 156 2.74 2.24 -37.94
C ILE A 156 4.24 2.42 -37.70
N GLN A 157 5.08 1.98 -38.65
CA GLN A 157 6.53 2.08 -38.52
C GLN A 157 7.02 3.55 -38.57
N GLY A 158 6.35 4.40 -39.36
CA GLY A 158 6.64 5.83 -39.47
C GLY A 158 5.97 6.70 -38.42
N TYR A 159 5.15 6.15 -37.53
CA TYR A 159 4.38 6.94 -36.54
C TYR A 159 5.29 7.71 -35.60
N ILE A 160 6.37 7.07 -35.12
CA ILE A 160 7.52 7.75 -34.50
C ILE A 160 8.78 7.12 -35.09
N GLU A 161 9.61 7.95 -35.71
CA GLU A 161 10.93 7.54 -36.22
C GLU A 161 11.93 7.51 -35.07
N LEU A 162 11.98 6.39 -34.34
CA LEU A 162 12.82 6.23 -33.14
C LEU A 162 14.30 6.49 -33.42
N ASP A 163 14.80 6.20 -34.63
CA ASP A 163 16.19 6.45 -35.01
C ASP A 163 16.54 7.94 -35.09
N LYS A 164 15.54 8.78 -35.27
CA LYS A 164 15.68 10.25 -35.29
C LYS A 164 15.33 10.91 -33.96
N LEU A 165 14.71 10.14 -33.04
CA LEU A 165 14.25 10.66 -31.77
C LEU A 165 15.42 11.13 -30.90
N GLN A 166 15.40 12.42 -30.55
CA GLN A 166 16.35 13.02 -29.62
C GLN A 166 15.68 13.18 -28.26
N ILE A 167 16.28 12.60 -27.24
CA ILE A 167 15.78 12.64 -25.87
C ILE A 167 16.63 13.63 -25.09
N PRO A 168 16.02 14.69 -24.52
CA PRO A 168 16.73 15.61 -23.64
C PRO A 168 17.18 14.89 -22.37
N VAL A 169 18.45 15.04 -22.01
CA VAL A 169 19.05 14.43 -20.84
C VAL A 169 19.80 15.47 -20.03
N ILE A 170 19.56 15.47 -18.73
CA ILE A 170 20.34 16.23 -17.75
C ILE A 170 21.29 15.23 -17.10
N LYS A 171 22.58 15.38 -17.39
CA LYS A 171 23.63 14.54 -16.79
C LYS A 171 24.16 15.25 -15.55
N PHE A 172 23.96 14.63 -14.40
CA PHE A 172 24.52 15.08 -13.14
C PHE A 172 26.01 14.69 -13.06
N ILE A 173 26.87 15.66 -12.77
CA ILE A 173 28.32 15.50 -12.65
C ILE A 173 28.85 16.05 -11.32
N GLY A 174 27.96 16.39 -10.40
CA GLY A 174 28.30 16.92 -9.07
C GLY A 174 28.64 15.83 -8.06
N ASP A 175 28.83 16.24 -6.79
CA ASP A 175 29.04 15.31 -5.68
C ASP A 175 27.76 14.51 -5.42
N GLU A 176 27.88 13.18 -5.33
CA GLU A 176 26.77 12.26 -5.05
C GLU A 176 26.02 12.59 -3.75
N ASN A 177 26.68 13.19 -2.77
CA ASN A 177 26.05 13.64 -1.53
C ASN A 177 25.01 14.75 -1.77
N SER A 178 25.04 15.43 -2.91
CA SER A 178 24.05 16.45 -3.29
C SER A 178 22.91 15.91 -4.16
N LEU A 179 22.94 14.64 -4.57
CA LEU A 179 21.87 14.02 -5.37
C LEU A 179 20.48 14.17 -4.75
N PRO A 180 20.29 14.00 -3.45
CA PRO A 180 18.99 14.15 -2.83
C PRO A 180 18.39 15.55 -2.99
N ASP A 181 19.21 16.58 -2.84
CA ASP A 181 18.77 17.98 -3.03
C ASP A 181 18.39 18.26 -4.50
N VAL A 182 19.11 17.61 -5.42
CA VAL A 182 18.84 17.66 -6.87
C VAL A 182 17.48 17.01 -7.17
N PHE A 183 17.22 15.83 -6.62
CA PHE A 183 15.94 15.14 -6.78
C PHE A 183 14.78 15.96 -6.21
N GLU A 184 14.93 16.52 -5.02
CA GLU A 184 13.89 17.35 -4.41
C GLU A 184 13.56 18.57 -5.28
N ASN A 185 14.57 19.22 -5.82
CA ASN A 185 14.38 20.40 -6.66
C ASN A 185 13.76 20.09 -8.03
N LEU A 186 14.12 18.99 -8.67
CA LEU A 186 13.57 18.59 -9.97
C LEU A 186 12.11 18.11 -9.89
N ASN A 187 11.71 17.53 -8.77
CA ASN A 187 10.36 17.00 -8.59
C ASN A 187 9.32 18.05 -8.18
N LYS A 188 9.70 19.30 -7.93
CA LYS A 188 8.74 20.38 -7.60
C LYS A 188 7.71 20.66 -8.69
N GLY A 189 7.86 20.14 -9.90
CA GLY A 189 6.95 20.33 -11.03
C GLY A 189 6.26 19.07 -11.57
N GLY A 190 6.48 17.88 -10.96
CA GLY A 190 5.95 16.59 -11.42
C GLY A 190 5.14 15.84 -10.36
N VAL A 191 5.00 14.50 -10.51
CA VAL A 191 4.57 13.64 -9.41
C VAL A 191 5.74 13.51 -8.45
N PRO A 192 5.66 14.05 -7.22
CA PRO A 192 6.79 14.06 -6.31
C PRO A 192 7.27 12.64 -6.02
N LEU A 193 8.58 12.42 -6.08
CA LEU A 193 9.18 11.20 -5.53
C LEU A 193 9.05 11.24 -4.01
N THR A 194 8.75 10.09 -3.44
CA THR A 194 8.82 9.95 -1.98
C THR A 194 10.28 10.04 -1.52
N LYS A 195 10.50 10.48 -0.30
CA LYS A 195 11.83 10.50 0.33
C LYS A 195 12.57 9.16 0.16
N TYR A 196 11.84 8.06 0.21
CA TYR A 196 12.40 6.70 0.15
C TYR A 196 12.80 6.29 -1.28
N GLU A 197 12.08 6.76 -2.30
CA GLU A 197 12.49 6.56 -3.70
C GLU A 197 13.79 7.33 -4.01
N ILE A 198 13.93 8.52 -3.44
CA ILE A 198 15.17 9.31 -3.53
C ILE A 198 16.34 8.57 -2.88
N LEU A 199 16.14 8.05 -1.65
CA LEU A 199 17.15 7.29 -0.93
C LEU A 199 17.55 6.02 -1.70
N SER A 200 16.59 5.34 -2.32
CA SER A 200 16.84 4.14 -3.11
C SER A 200 17.78 4.42 -4.28
N ALA A 201 17.58 5.54 -4.97
CA ALA A 201 18.46 5.96 -6.05
C ALA A 201 19.86 6.38 -5.55
N ALA A 202 19.93 7.07 -4.41
CA ALA A 202 21.20 7.53 -3.82
C ALA A 202 22.07 6.40 -3.27
N TRP A 203 21.45 5.30 -2.82
CA TRP A 203 22.15 4.19 -2.15
C TRP A 203 22.35 2.95 -3.03
N ASP A 204 22.02 3.01 -4.30
CA ASP A 204 22.17 1.87 -5.22
C ASP A 204 23.59 1.28 -5.24
N GLY A 205 24.62 2.12 -5.25
CA GLY A 205 26.04 1.68 -5.18
C GLY A 205 26.58 1.35 -3.79
N LYS A 206 25.74 1.41 -2.71
CA LYS A 206 26.20 1.15 -1.34
C LYS A 206 26.01 -0.33 -0.97
N ILE A 207 26.78 -1.20 -1.63
CA ILE A 207 26.70 -2.66 -1.48
C ILE A 207 27.09 -3.13 -0.08
N MET A 208 26.36 -4.12 0.43
CA MET A 208 26.58 -4.79 1.72
C MET A 208 26.52 -6.30 1.51
N LYS A 209 27.35 -7.04 2.25
CA LYS A 209 27.30 -8.49 2.27
C LYS A 209 26.55 -8.98 3.51
N MET A 210 25.53 -9.80 3.27
CA MET A 210 24.71 -10.38 4.34
C MET A 210 25.46 -11.52 5.04
N PRO A 211 25.38 -11.62 6.40
CA PRO A 211 25.95 -12.73 7.16
C PRO A 211 25.53 -14.10 6.64
N GLN A 212 26.42 -15.08 6.74
CA GLN A 212 26.11 -16.49 6.51
C GLN A 212 25.59 -17.12 7.82
N ASP A 213 24.86 -18.23 7.68
CA ASP A 213 24.33 -19.02 8.82
C ASP A 213 23.46 -18.19 9.78
N ASP A 214 22.70 -17.23 9.27
CA ASP A 214 21.77 -16.37 10.02
C ASP A 214 20.40 -16.37 9.34
N GLU A 215 19.41 -17.05 9.95
CA GLU A 215 18.04 -17.16 9.44
C GLU A 215 17.41 -15.79 9.11
N ASN A 216 17.66 -14.78 9.95
CA ASN A 216 17.09 -13.46 9.71
C ASN A 216 17.69 -12.81 8.45
N SER A 217 19.00 -12.99 8.23
CA SER A 217 19.67 -12.56 7.01
C SER A 217 19.14 -13.29 5.76
N ASP A 218 18.84 -14.59 5.89
CA ASP A 218 18.25 -15.38 4.79
C ASP A 218 16.84 -14.90 4.45
N GLU A 219 16.05 -14.53 5.46
CA GLU A 219 14.71 -13.96 5.27
C GLU A 219 14.78 -12.58 4.59
N ILE A 220 15.73 -11.73 4.96
CA ILE A 220 15.98 -10.46 4.28
C ILE A 220 16.33 -10.67 2.81
N LEU A 221 17.25 -11.60 2.49
CA LEU A 221 17.59 -11.94 1.09
C LEU A 221 16.37 -12.48 0.32
N SER A 222 15.55 -13.31 0.97
CA SER A 222 14.30 -13.81 0.38
C SER A 222 13.33 -12.67 0.05
N ASN A 223 13.19 -11.68 0.95
CA ASN A 223 12.35 -10.51 0.70
C ASN A 223 12.83 -9.68 -0.48
N VAL A 224 14.15 -9.50 -0.65
CA VAL A 224 14.72 -8.83 -1.82
C VAL A 224 14.42 -9.61 -3.10
N LYS A 225 14.64 -10.94 -3.10
CA LYS A 225 14.34 -11.80 -4.25
C LYS A 225 12.86 -11.76 -4.65
N ASN A 226 11.97 -11.95 -3.67
CA ASN A 226 10.53 -11.93 -3.90
C ASN A 226 10.07 -10.58 -4.49
N TYR A 227 10.66 -9.48 -4.05
CA TYR A 227 10.37 -8.17 -4.59
C TYR A 227 10.69 -8.08 -6.08
N TYR A 228 11.89 -8.49 -6.49
CA TYR A 228 12.29 -8.45 -7.89
C TYR A 228 11.55 -9.47 -8.76
N THR A 229 11.32 -10.68 -8.25
CA THR A 229 10.54 -11.70 -8.95
C THR A 229 9.11 -11.22 -9.23
N HIS A 230 8.49 -10.54 -8.25
CA HIS A 230 7.16 -9.97 -8.42
C HIS A 230 7.16 -8.85 -9.46
N MET A 231 8.15 -7.97 -9.46
CA MET A 231 8.28 -6.90 -10.44
C MET A 231 8.48 -7.46 -11.86
N ALA A 232 9.33 -8.46 -12.01
CA ALA A 232 9.56 -9.12 -13.30
C ALA A 232 8.29 -9.82 -13.83
N ALA A 233 7.55 -10.51 -12.95
CA ALA A 233 6.32 -11.22 -13.32
C ALA A 233 5.20 -10.27 -13.78
N ASN A 234 5.17 -9.05 -13.27
CA ASN A 234 4.17 -8.04 -13.66
C ASN A 234 4.54 -7.29 -14.95
N GLY A 235 5.67 -7.62 -15.59
CA GLY A 235 6.16 -6.94 -16.79
C GLY A 235 6.55 -5.47 -16.53
N GLU A 236 6.76 -5.11 -15.26
CA GLU A 236 7.10 -3.75 -14.86
C GLU A 236 8.55 -3.40 -15.21
N PHE A 237 9.40 -4.42 -15.41
CA PHE A 237 10.79 -4.30 -15.85
C PHE A 237 11.26 -5.50 -16.66
N ASP A 238 12.01 -5.22 -17.70
CA ASP A 238 13.04 -6.12 -18.20
C ASP A 238 14.26 -5.88 -17.27
N ILE A 239 14.39 -6.67 -16.21
CA ILE A 239 15.52 -6.54 -15.28
C ILE A 239 16.69 -7.25 -15.95
N ASP A 240 17.41 -6.52 -16.79
CA ASP A 240 18.69 -6.98 -17.34
C ASP A 240 19.60 -7.37 -16.17
N ASN A 241 20.03 -8.62 -16.15
CA ASN A 241 20.93 -9.23 -15.16
C ASN A 241 20.34 -9.52 -13.76
N PHE A 242 19.01 -9.57 -13.55
CA PHE A 242 18.50 -10.15 -12.34
C PHE A 242 18.56 -11.67 -12.40
N SER A 243 19.43 -12.27 -11.57
CA SER A 243 19.43 -13.70 -11.30
C SER A 243 19.17 -13.93 -9.82
N GLU A 244 18.09 -14.66 -9.51
CA GLU A 244 17.82 -15.08 -8.12
C GLU A 244 18.99 -15.86 -7.52
N ASN A 245 19.70 -16.61 -8.36
CA ASN A 245 20.87 -17.39 -7.96
C ASN A 245 22.05 -16.48 -7.58
N ASP A 246 22.23 -15.34 -8.25
CA ASP A 246 23.33 -14.42 -7.96
C ASP A 246 23.19 -13.77 -6.59
N ILE A 247 21.98 -13.32 -6.23
CA ILE A 247 21.72 -12.78 -4.87
C ILE A 247 21.97 -13.87 -3.82
N THR A 248 21.53 -15.11 -4.09
CA THR A 248 21.71 -16.22 -3.15
C THR A 248 23.18 -16.59 -2.98
N ALA A 249 23.94 -16.61 -4.07
CA ALA A 249 25.37 -17.01 -4.06
C ALA A 249 26.27 -15.89 -3.52
N SER A 250 26.08 -14.64 -3.95
CA SER A 250 26.90 -13.51 -3.51
C SER A 250 26.55 -13.05 -2.10
N ARG A 251 25.26 -13.15 -1.73
CA ARG A 251 24.65 -12.56 -0.52
C ARG A 251 24.85 -11.04 -0.47
N GLU A 252 25.01 -10.39 -1.62
CA GLU A 252 25.25 -8.97 -1.74
C GLU A 252 23.96 -8.25 -2.14
N ILE A 253 23.60 -7.23 -1.37
CA ILE A 253 22.49 -6.33 -1.62
C ILE A 253 22.92 -4.90 -1.33
N ASN A 254 22.23 -3.92 -1.88
CA ASN A 254 22.53 -2.53 -1.54
C ASN A 254 21.78 -2.07 -0.28
N LEU A 255 22.17 -0.91 0.23
CA LEU A 255 21.58 -0.35 1.46
C LEU A 255 20.08 -0.06 1.34
N ALA A 256 19.60 0.31 0.15
CA ALA A 256 18.19 0.57 -0.08
C ALA A 256 17.37 -0.74 -0.14
N GLU A 257 17.89 -1.77 -0.81
CA GLU A 257 17.32 -3.13 -0.80
C GLU A 257 17.22 -3.66 0.63
N PHE A 258 18.28 -3.48 1.42
CA PHE A 258 18.28 -3.87 2.82
C PHE A 258 17.21 -3.13 3.63
N GLY A 259 17.13 -1.79 3.49
CA GLY A 259 16.13 -0.99 4.21
C GLY A 259 14.70 -1.45 3.88
N ARG A 260 14.36 -1.62 2.59
CA ARG A 260 13.05 -2.11 2.19
C ARG A 260 12.78 -3.54 2.71
N ALA A 261 13.75 -4.43 2.60
CA ALA A 261 13.60 -5.82 3.03
C ALA A 261 13.42 -5.92 4.56
N VAL A 262 14.10 -5.08 5.35
CA VAL A 262 13.87 -4.94 6.80
C VAL A 262 12.44 -4.44 7.07
N GLY A 263 11.97 -3.47 6.31
CA GLY A 263 10.57 -3.02 6.42
C GLY A 263 9.57 -4.13 6.15
N LYS A 264 9.78 -4.92 5.09
CA LYS A 264 8.94 -6.08 4.77
C LYS A 264 8.98 -7.14 5.87
N PHE A 265 10.17 -7.43 6.39
CA PHE A 265 10.39 -8.33 7.51
C PHE A 265 9.56 -7.92 8.74
N VAL A 266 9.55 -6.63 9.08
CA VAL A 266 8.76 -6.11 10.21
C VAL A 266 7.26 -6.17 9.91
N VAL A 267 6.82 -5.67 8.76
CA VAL A 267 5.39 -5.60 8.40
C VAL A 267 4.75 -6.99 8.41
N ASP A 268 5.47 -8.02 7.97
CA ASP A 268 4.97 -9.41 8.00
C ASP A 268 4.85 -9.96 9.43
N MET A 269 5.66 -9.44 10.38
CA MET A 269 5.62 -9.86 11.78
C MET A 269 4.61 -9.09 12.64
N ILE A 270 4.17 -7.90 12.20
CA ILE A 270 3.21 -7.07 12.96
C ILE A 270 1.89 -6.85 12.19
N PRO A 271 1.24 -7.90 11.66
CA PRO A 271 0.01 -7.74 10.89
C PRO A 271 -1.13 -7.09 11.67
N SER A 272 -1.06 -7.12 13.03
CA SER A 272 -1.99 -6.42 13.91
C SER A 272 -1.87 -4.89 13.83
N LEU A 273 -0.73 -4.34 13.47
CA LEU A 273 -0.48 -2.90 13.41
C LEU A 273 -0.44 -2.35 11.99
N VAL A 274 -0.01 -3.16 11.01
CA VAL A 274 0.21 -2.72 9.62
C VAL A 274 -0.20 -3.82 8.65
N SER A 275 -0.81 -3.44 7.53
CA SER A 275 -1.11 -4.39 6.45
C SER A 275 0.17 -4.83 5.75
N SER A 276 0.32 -6.13 5.53
CA SER A 276 1.46 -6.72 4.80
C SER A 276 1.56 -6.28 3.33
N THR A 277 0.52 -5.63 2.80
CA THR A 277 0.45 -5.09 1.43
C THR A 277 0.69 -3.58 1.37
N ASP A 278 0.93 -2.91 2.50
CA ASP A 278 1.20 -1.47 2.55
C ASP A 278 2.67 -1.19 2.21
N ASN A 279 2.92 -0.90 0.94
CA ASN A 279 4.26 -0.58 0.44
C ASN A 279 4.82 0.73 1.03
N THR A 280 3.97 1.70 1.34
CA THR A 280 4.39 2.96 1.96
C THR A 280 4.90 2.70 3.36
N ALA A 281 4.11 2.03 4.19
CA ALA A 281 4.52 1.66 5.54
C ALA A 281 5.77 0.75 5.53
N THR A 282 5.88 -0.18 4.57
CA THR A 282 7.08 -1.03 4.41
C THR A 282 8.35 -0.17 4.25
N ASN A 283 8.33 0.82 3.37
CA ASN A 283 9.49 1.69 3.18
C ASN A 283 9.74 2.56 4.42
N GLU A 284 8.70 3.21 4.96
CA GLU A 284 8.82 4.09 6.12
C GLU A 284 9.38 3.36 7.34
N LEU A 285 8.89 2.16 7.63
CA LEU A 285 9.37 1.34 8.76
C LEU A 285 10.80 0.86 8.52
N GLY A 286 11.11 0.36 7.32
CA GLY A 286 12.43 -0.15 7.03
C GLY A 286 13.52 0.92 7.12
N PHE A 287 13.35 2.02 6.41
CA PHE A 287 14.32 3.12 6.44
C PHE A 287 14.36 3.81 7.80
N GLY A 288 13.20 3.95 8.49
CA GLY A 288 13.17 4.49 9.85
C GLY A 288 13.94 3.63 10.86
N LEU A 289 13.86 2.30 10.73
CA LEU A 289 14.64 1.37 11.56
C LEU A 289 16.14 1.48 11.30
N LEU A 290 16.58 1.70 10.05
CA LEU A 290 17.99 2.00 9.79
C LEU A 290 18.44 3.26 10.52
N GLY A 291 17.57 4.27 10.64
CA GLY A 291 17.81 5.46 11.46
C GLY A 291 18.00 5.12 12.92
N ILE A 292 17.14 4.32 13.52
CA ILE A 292 17.23 3.87 14.92
C ILE A 292 18.51 3.08 15.15
N ILE A 293 18.81 2.08 14.31
CA ILE A 293 20.00 1.21 14.39
C ILE A 293 21.29 2.02 14.32
N SER A 294 21.33 3.02 13.45
CA SER A 294 22.53 3.84 13.23
C SER A 294 22.62 5.05 14.16
N GLY A 295 21.60 5.30 14.97
CA GLY A 295 21.49 6.53 15.77
C GLY A 295 21.46 7.79 14.89
N THR A 296 20.84 7.70 13.71
CA THR A 296 20.71 8.81 12.74
C THR A 296 19.27 9.31 12.74
N SER A 297 19.09 10.59 13.01
CA SER A 297 17.75 11.20 13.03
C SER A 297 17.07 11.07 11.66
N ASN A 298 15.75 11.10 11.65
CA ASN A 298 15.00 11.02 10.39
C ASN A 298 15.27 12.21 9.44
N LYS A 299 15.74 13.34 9.96
CA LYS A 299 16.20 14.49 9.14
C LYS A 299 17.51 14.20 8.43
N GLU A 300 18.39 13.41 9.06
CA GLU A 300 19.72 13.07 8.54
C GLU A 300 19.77 11.68 7.89
N ILE A 301 18.62 11.04 7.69
CA ILE A 301 18.51 9.68 7.15
C ILE A 301 19.22 9.54 5.80
N MET A 302 19.33 10.62 5.03
CA MET A 302 20.05 10.70 3.76
C MET A 302 21.53 10.32 3.90
N HIS A 303 22.10 10.51 5.08
CA HIS A 303 23.51 10.27 5.38
C HIS A 303 23.79 8.94 6.10
N ILE A 304 22.80 8.05 6.17
CA ILE A 304 22.99 6.70 6.76
C ILE A 304 24.06 5.90 6.03
N ASP A 305 24.25 6.13 4.74
CA ASP A 305 25.31 5.49 3.95
C ASP A 305 26.70 5.67 4.56
N LYS A 306 26.97 6.80 5.22
CA LYS A 306 28.22 7.04 5.97
C LYS A 306 28.39 6.10 7.16
N LYS A 307 27.28 5.55 7.69
CA LYS A 307 27.25 4.60 8.81
C LYS A 307 27.05 3.15 8.36
N LYS A 308 27.09 2.86 7.06
CA LYS A 308 26.92 1.52 6.49
C LYS A 308 27.77 0.46 7.22
N ASN A 309 29.03 0.75 7.47
CA ASN A 309 29.94 -0.19 8.14
C ASN A 309 29.50 -0.53 9.58
N LEU A 310 28.88 0.42 10.30
CA LEU A 310 28.32 0.17 11.64
C LEU A 310 27.11 -0.76 11.55
N ILE A 311 26.24 -0.55 10.57
CA ILE A 311 25.07 -1.40 10.31
C ILE A 311 25.52 -2.82 9.98
N VAL A 312 26.48 -2.97 9.06
CA VAL A 312 27.01 -4.29 8.65
C VAL A 312 27.65 -5.02 9.84
N LYS A 313 28.47 -4.33 10.65
CA LYS A 313 29.17 -4.93 11.81
C LYS A 313 28.19 -5.52 12.83
N ASN A 314 27.02 -4.91 13.02
CA ASN A 314 26.05 -5.30 14.02
C ASN A 314 24.78 -5.92 13.39
N MET A 315 24.85 -6.41 12.17
CA MET A 315 23.66 -6.83 11.41
C MET A 315 22.88 -7.94 12.10
N THR A 316 23.51 -9.06 12.43
CA THR A 316 22.85 -10.20 13.10
C THR A 316 22.18 -9.82 14.43
N PRO A 317 22.85 -9.15 15.40
CA PRO A 317 22.18 -8.74 16.63
C PRO A 317 21.06 -7.71 16.38
N ASN A 318 21.21 -6.82 15.41
CA ASN A 318 20.17 -5.85 15.08
C ASN A 318 18.92 -6.52 14.50
N LEU A 319 19.08 -7.46 13.57
CA LEU A 319 17.95 -8.21 13.00
C LEU A 319 17.25 -9.07 14.08
N ALA A 320 18.01 -9.71 14.96
CA ALA A 320 17.46 -10.44 16.09
C ALA A 320 16.65 -9.53 17.03
N LYS A 321 17.15 -8.32 17.32
CA LYS A 321 16.45 -7.33 18.14
C LYS A 321 15.18 -6.82 17.48
N ILE A 322 15.21 -6.53 16.17
CA ILE A 322 14.03 -6.16 15.38
C ILE A 322 12.98 -7.26 15.47
N LYS A 323 13.36 -8.52 15.23
CA LYS A 323 12.47 -9.69 15.32
C LYS A 323 11.83 -9.78 16.71
N GLN A 324 12.62 -9.68 17.77
CA GLN A 324 12.14 -9.74 19.15
C GLN A 324 11.10 -8.65 19.45
N ILE A 325 11.40 -7.40 19.10
CA ILE A 325 10.48 -6.28 19.33
C ILE A 325 9.19 -6.47 18.50
N SER A 326 9.32 -6.86 17.22
CA SER A 326 8.17 -7.10 16.35
C SER A 326 7.23 -8.17 16.91
N GLN A 327 7.78 -9.30 17.35
CA GLN A 327 7.00 -10.38 17.95
C GLN A 327 6.26 -9.91 19.20
N LYS A 328 6.96 -9.24 20.12
CA LYS A 328 6.38 -8.72 21.35
C LYS A 328 5.27 -7.69 21.12
N LEU A 329 5.48 -6.76 20.18
CA LEU A 329 4.44 -5.79 19.80
C LEU A 329 3.24 -6.51 19.18
N ASN A 330 3.47 -7.48 18.30
CA ASN A 330 2.36 -8.21 17.69
C ASN A 330 1.57 -9.02 18.71
N ASP A 331 2.21 -9.65 19.70
CA ASP A 331 1.52 -10.41 20.75
C ASP A 331 0.54 -9.52 21.52
N VAL A 332 0.97 -8.32 21.90
CA VAL A 332 0.13 -7.34 22.61
C VAL A 332 -1.03 -6.86 21.74
N PHE A 333 -0.73 -6.45 20.50
CA PHE A 333 -1.74 -5.88 19.61
C PHE A 333 -2.63 -6.92 18.94
N ASP A 334 -2.20 -8.18 18.81
CA ASP A 334 -3.09 -9.28 18.37
C ASP A 334 -4.26 -9.43 19.34
N ALA A 335 -4.00 -9.39 20.63
CA ALA A 335 -5.06 -9.48 21.64
C ALA A 335 -6.08 -8.32 21.56
N LEU A 336 -5.64 -7.12 21.20
CA LEU A 336 -6.47 -5.92 21.18
C LEU A 336 -7.19 -5.64 19.85
N LEU A 337 -6.54 -5.97 18.73
CA LEU A 337 -6.97 -5.53 17.40
C LEU A 337 -7.55 -6.65 16.53
N LYS A 338 -7.52 -7.88 16.99
CA LYS A 338 -8.06 -9.02 16.24
C LYS A 338 -9.56 -8.89 16.05
N GLN A 339 -10.01 -8.96 14.79
CA GLN A 339 -11.42 -8.88 14.43
C GLN A 339 -12.00 -10.25 14.10
N LYS A 340 -11.24 -11.10 13.41
CA LYS A 340 -11.66 -12.45 13.02
C LYS A 340 -10.49 -13.35 12.68
N ILE A 341 -10.73 -14.64 12.75
CA ILE A 341 -9.87 -15.67 12.16
C ILE A 341 -10.69 -16.38 11.08
N SER A 342 -10.30 -16.23 9.81
CA SER A 342 -10.86 -17.04 8.72
C SER A 342 -10.08 -18.33 8.61
N PHE A 343 -10.76 -19.47 8.72
CA PHE A 343 -10.18 -20.77 8.40
C PHE A 343 -10.40 -21.01 6.90
N GLY A 344 -9.32 -21.11 6.12
CA GLY A 344 -9.41 -21.61 4.76
C GLY A 344 -9.78 -23.11 4.76
N LYS A 345 -10.10 -23.67 3.58
CA LYS A 345 -10.43 -25.10 3.43
C LYS A 345 -9.35 -26.05 3.98
N ASN A 346 -8.13 -25.57 4.18
CA ASN A 346 -7.03 -26.25 4.86
C ASN A 346 -6.62 -25.44 6.09
N GLU A 347 -6.40 -26.10 7.24
CA GLU A 347 -5.96 -25.48 8.50
C GLU A 347 -4.70 -24.59 8.39
N LYS A 348 -3.91 -24.78 7.32
CA LYS A 348 -2.69 -23.98 7.04
C LYS A 348 -2.97 -22.56 6.52
N SER A 349 -4.20 -22.21 6.17
CA SER A 349 -4.55 -20.89 5.60
C SER A 349 -5.39 -20.04 6.54
N LYS A 350 -5.02 -19.98 7.82
CA LYS A 350 -5.63 -19.06 8.79
C LYS A 350 -5.25 -17.63 8.40
N LYS A 351 -6.24 -16.81 8.07
CA LYS A 351 -6.05 -15.38 7.88
C LYS A 351 -6.68 -14.66 9.07
N SER A 352 -5.83 -14.05 9.90
CA SER A 352 -6.27 -13.09 10.90
C SER A 352 -6.60 -11.76 10.23
N GLN A 353 -7.64 -11.09 10.70
CA GLN A 353 -8.00 -9.76 10.27
C GLN A 353 -7.97 -8.82 11.47
N TYR A 354 -7.45 -7.62 11.26
CA TYR A 354 -7.21 -6.64 12.32
C TYR A 354 -7.78 -5.27 11.95
N SER A 355 -7.98 -4.44 12.97
CA SER A 355 -8.23 -3.01 12.79
C SER A 355 -6.96 -2.22 13.12
N THR A 356 -6.39 -1.54 12.13
CA THR A 356 -5.15 -0.76 12.26
C THR A 356 -5.38 0.75 12.14
N GLY A 357 -6.62 1.20 12.30
CA GLY A 357 -7.03 2.59 12.06
C GLY A 357 -6.31 3.64 12.92
N LEU A 358 -5.73 3.24 14.06
CA LEU A 358 -4.97 4.12 14.97
C LEU A 358 -3.47 4.07 14.74
N SER A 359 -2.96 3.27 13.80
CA SER A 359 -1.53 3.11 13.54
C SER A 359 -1.02 4.14 12.53
N SER A 360 0.26 4.53 12.70
CA SER A 360 1.07 5.21 11.70
C SER A 360 2.50 4.70 11.78
N SER A 361 3.27 4.78 10.70
CA SER A 361 4.65 4.28 10.66
C SER A 361 5.54 4.96 11.72
N PHE A 362 5.43 6.27 11.89
CA PHE A 362 6.23 6.99 12.90
C PHE A 362 5.86 6.61 14.33
N LYS A 363 4.58 6.36 14.60
CA LYS A 363 4.11 5.86 15.89
C LYS A 363 4.67 4.47 16.19
N ILE A 364 4.67 3.57 15.20
CA ILE A 364 5.26 2.24 15.33
C ILE A 364 6.78 2.35 15.54
N LEU A 365 7.48 3.19 14.78
CA LEU A 365 8.91 3.45 14.94
C LEU A 365 9.26 3.97 16.33
N SER A 366 8.40 4.78 16.96
CA SER A 366 8.63 5.24 18.32
C SER A 366 8.61 4.10 19.36
N TYR A 367 7.79 3.06 19.14
CA TYR A 367 7.82 1.85 19.96
C TYR A 367 9.15 1.12 19.79
N PHE A 368 9.62 0.91 18.56
CA PHE A 368 10.93 0.31 18.31
C PHE A 368 12.06 1.12 18.95
N ALA A 369 12.03 2.43 18.82
CA ALA A 369 13.05 3.31 19.38
C ALA A 369 13.10 3.23 20.91
N SER A 370 11.95 3.29 21.59
CA SER A 370 11.85 3.18 23.05
C SER A 370 12.27 1.81 23.58
N LEU A 371 11.97 0.74 22.83
CA LEU A 371 12.29 -0.64 23.24
C LEU A 371 13.71 -1.08 22.84
N TRP A 372 14.44 -0.27 22.07
CA TRP A 372 15.69 -0.69 21.42
C TRP A 372 16.78 -1.13 22.38
N ASN A 373 17.04 -0.34 23.41
CA ASN A 373 18.13 -0.58 24.37
C ASN A 373 17.71 -1.38 25.62
N LEU A 374 16.43 -1.73 25.75
CA LEU A 374 15.89 -2.39 26.92
C LEU A 374 16.19 -3.90 26.91
N ASP A 375 16.39 -4.47 28.08
CA ASP A 375 16.36 -5.92 28.25
C ASP A 375 14.92 -6.46 28.18
N ILE A 376 14.75 -7.80 28.25
CA ILE A 376 13.43 -8.43 28.12
C ILE A 376 12.48 -8.02 29.26
N LYS A 377 13.00 -7.86 30.48
CA LYS A 377 12.17 -7.51 31.64
C LYS A 377 11.69 -6.07 31.55
N GLU A 378 12.60 -5.15 31.27
CA GLU A 378 12.28 -3.74 31.06
C GLU A 378 11.30 -3.57 29.88
N MET A 379 11.56 -4.28 28.78
CA MET A 379 10.69 -4.24 27.60
C MET A 379 9.25 -4.67 27.94
N ASN A 380 9.06 -5.71 28.75
CA ASN A 380 7.73 -6.16 29.15
C ASN A 380 6.98 -5.10 29.99
N GLU A 381 7.68 -4.30 30.81
CA GLU A 381 7.03 -3.19 31.54
C GLU A 381 6.57 -2.08 30.58
N TYR A 382 7.39 -1.70 29.59
CA TYR A 382 7.00 -0.70 28.59
C TYR A 382 5.82 -1.19 27.71
N LEU A 383 5.82 -2.48 27.37
CA LEU A 383 4.76 -3.08 26.54
C LEU A 383 3.39 -3.05 27.20
N LYS A 384 3.31 -3.02 28.54
CA LYS A 384 2.04 -2.85 29.27
C LYS A 384 1.45 -1.46 29.06
N ASN A 385 2.28 -0.45 28.90
CA ASN A 385 1.86 0.95 28.76
C ASN A 385 1.54 1.33 27.31
N ILE A 386 2.23 0.74 26.33
CA ILE A 386 2.13 1.07 24.91
C ILE A 386 0.67 1.04 24.39
N PRO A 387 -0.21 0.09 24.76
CA PRO A 387 -1.61 0.09 24.31
C PRO A 387 -2.41 1.32 24.73
N ALA A 388 -2.21 1.84 25.94
CA ALA A 388 -2.85 3.06 26.40
C ALA A 388 -2.37 4.27 25.56
N HIS A 389 -1.06 4.39 25.33
CA HIS A 389 -0.51 5.40 24.44
C HIS A 389 -0.97 5.26 23.00
N TYR A 390 -1.15 4.02 22.51
CA TYR A 390 -1.65 3.76 21.16
C TYR A 390 -3.03 4.38 20.95
N VAL A 391 -3.93 4.29 21.92
CA VAL A 391 -5.26 4.91 21.86
C VAL A 391 -5.15 6.42 22.12
N TYR A 392 -4.53 6.83 23.22
CA TYR A 392 -4.43 8.23 23.64
C TYR A 392 -3.83 9.13 22.54
N ASP A 393 -2.69 8.75 21.98
CA ASP A 393 -2.02 9.49 20.92
C ASP A 393 -2.93 9.74 19.69
N SER A 394 -3.84 8.79 19.41
CA SER A 394 -4.81 8.95 18.34
C SER A 394 -5.90 9.96 18.69
N LEU A 395 -6.40 9.90 19.93
CA LEU A 395 -7.43 10.82 20.40
C LEU A 395 -6.96 12.28 20.38
N VAL A 396 -5.68 12.51 20.72
CA VAL A 396 -5.09 13.86 20.71
C VAL A 396 -4.38 14.19 19.39
N SER A 397 -4.56 13.37 18.35
CA SER A 397 -3.93 13.56 17.02
C SER A 397 -2.41 13.77 17.06
N ALA A 398 -1.72 13.13 18.01
CA ALA A 398 -0.32 13.37 18.32
C ALA A 398 0.64 13.11 17.13
N TRP A 399 0.28 12.21 16.22
CA TRP A 399 1.12 11.79 15.08
C TRP A 399 0.62 12.28 13.72
N THR A 400 -0.40 13.15 13.70
CA THR A 400 -1.03 13.62 12.45
C THR A 400 -0.16 14.61 11.68
N ALA A 401 0.60 15.45 12.40
CA ALA A 401 1.54 16.38 11.81
C ALA A 401 2.90 16.25 12.50
N HIS A 402 3.99 16.47 11.75
CA HIS A 402 5.37 16.44 12.27
C HIS A 402 5.77 15.12 12.96
N GLY A 403 5.22 13.99 12.53
CA GLY A 403 5.53 12.68 13.10
C GLY A 403 7.02 12.32 13.04
N ASP A 404 7.71 12.74 11.98
CA ASP A 404 9.15 12.57 11.80
C ASP A 404 9.98 13.37 12.83
N GLN A 405 9.52 14.57 13.22
CA GLN A 405 10.18 15.38 14.25
C GLN A 405 9.90 14.79 15.64
N ARG A 406 8.65 14.40 15.91
CA ARG A 406 8.25 13.77 17.17
C ARG A 406 8.98 12.45 17.42
N LEU A 407 9.26 11.67 16.38
CA LEU A 407 10.00 10.43 16.51
C LEU A 407 11.38 10.62 17.15
N GLN A 408 12.04 11.77 16.95
CA GLN A 408 13.37 12.05 17.52
C GLN A 408 13.35 12.05 19.06
N ASP A 409 12.23 12.43 19.68
CA ASP A 409 12.08 12.43 21.14
C ASP A 409 12.23 11.04 21.75
N TYR A 410 12.04 9.98 20.94
CA TYR A 410 12.10 8.57 21.35
C TYR A 410 13.40 7.86 20.95
N TYR A 411 14.31 8.53 20.22
CA TYR A 411 15.54 7.88 19.75
C TYR A 411 16.45 7.44 20.92
N PRO A 412 17.02 6.22 20.87
CA PRO A 412 17.71 5.60 22.01
C PRO A 412 18.84 6.43 22.62
N ASN A 413 19.47 7.30 21.83
CA ASN A 413 20.65 8.08 22.25
C ASN A 413 20.31 9.47 22.80
N VAL A 414 19.07 9.96 22.59
CA VAL A 414 18.67 11.34 22.91
C VAL A 414 17.23 11.38 23.46
N ALA A 415 16.70 10.24 23.89
CA ALA A 415 15.32 10.12 24.32
C ALA A 415 14.96 11.16 25.40
N SER A 416 13.96 11.97 25.13
CA SER A 416 13.27 12.85 26.08
C SER A 416 11.88 12.32 26.43
N LYS A 417 11.42 11.29 25.70
CA LYS A 417 10.15 10.59 25.89
C LYS A 417 10.35 9.10 25.70
N ASP A 418 9.56 8.33 26.42
CA ASP A 418 9.46 6.88 26.30
C ASP A 418 8.06 6.40 26.68
N TYR A 419 7.90 5.12 26.86
CA TYR A 419 6.64 4.46 27.27
C TYR A 419 6.78 3.80 28.65
N SER A 420 7.65 4.30 29.51
CA SER A 420 7.87 3.77 30.88
C SER A 420 6.72 4.07 31.83
N GLU A 421 5.95 5.13 31.55
CA GLU A 421 4.86 5.59 32.41
C GLU A 421 3.50 5.40 31.74
N LEU A 422 2.49 5.10 32.56
CA LEU A 422 1.09 5.13 32.16
C LEU A 422 0.62 6.58 32.00
N ILE A 423 -0.37 6.76 31.13
CA ILE A 423 -1.07 8.03 31.01
C ILE A 423 -2.00 8.22 32.22
N ASP A 424 -2.02 9.44 32.80
CA ASP A 424 -2.97 9.74 33.87
C ASP A 424 -4.41 9.45 33.42
N LYS A 425 -5.13 8.69 34.23
CA LYS A 425 -6.47 8.21 33.88
C LYS A 425 -7.46 9.34 33.62
N ASN A 426 -7.39 10.42 34.37
CA ASN A 426 -8.32 11.56 34.20
C ASN A 426 -7.96 12.35 32.93
N GLU A 427 -6.67 12.43 32.62
CA GLU A 427 -6.20 13.01 31.36
C GLU A 427 -6.66 12.17 30.17
N PHE A 428 -6.52 10.84 30.25
CA PHE A 428 -6.98 9.94 29.21
C PHE A 428 -8.50 10.05 28.99
N LYS A 429 -9.30 10.05 30.07
CA LYS A 429 -10.75 10.25 29.97
C LYS A 429 -11.12 11.59 29.34
N ARG A 430 -10.46 12.69 29.74
CA ARG A 430 -10.69 14.01 29.15
C ARG A 430 -10.37 14.06 27.66
N ALA A 431 -9.26 13.47 27.23
CA ALA A 431 -8.90 13.37 25.82
C ALA A 431 -9.94 12.58 25.03
N PHE A 432 -10.44 11.49 25.63
CA PHE A 432 -11.48 10.66 25.01
C PHE A 432 -12.82 11.42 24.90
N ASP A 433 -13.22 12.15 25.95
CA ASP A 433 -14.45 12.98 25.93
C ASP A 433 -14.36 14.09 24.88
N THR A 434 -13.21 14.73 24.75
CA THR A 434 -12.98 15.73 23.70
C THR A 434 -13.16 15.09 22.32
N TRP A 435 -12.52 13.94 22.08
CA TRP A 435 -12.66 13.21 20.81
C TRP A 435 -14.12 12.80 20.55
N LEU A 436 -14.85 12.28 21.55
CA LEU A 436 -16.26 11.93 21.41
C LEU A 436 -17.15 13.14 21.06
N SER A 437 -16.82 14.32 21.57
CA SER A 437 -17.56 15.56 21.27
C SER A 437 -17.29 16.07 19.85
N GLU A 438 -16.13 15.76 19.29
CA GLU A 438 -15.70 16.14 17.94
C GLU A 438 -16.04 15.07 16.89
N GLU A 439 -16.34 13.84 17.33
CA GLU A 439 -16.65 12.74 16.42
C GLU A 439 -17.91 13.03 15.61
N ASN A 440 -17.76 13.16 14.30
CA ASN A 440 -18.91 13.25 13.42
C ASN A 440 -19.52 11.87 13.18
N GLY A 441 -20.41 11.44 14.07
CA GLY A 441 -21.19 10.20 13.94
C GLY A 441 -22.34 10.26 12.91
N MET A 442 -22.67 11.45 12.38
CA MET A 442 -23.72 11.64 11.37
C MET A 442 -23.25 11.23 9.98
N ARG A 443 -23.02 9.94 9.78
CA ARG A 443 -22.57 9.33 8.52
C ARG A 443 -23.05 7.88 8.42
N LYS A 444 -23.09 7.35 7.19
CA LYS A 444 -23.64 6.01 6.91
C LYS A 444 -22.70 4.85 7.28
N THR A 445 -21.42 5.11 7.57
CA THR A 445 -20.40 4.09 7.85
C THR A 445 -19.46 4.56 8.96
N PHE A 446 -19.06 3.64 9.82
CA PHE A 446 -18.05 3.91 10.86
C PHE A 446 -16.72 4.37 10.26
N SER A 447 -16.04 5.32 10.91
CA SER A 447 -14.68 5.72 10.58
C SER A 447 -13.68 4.59 10.90
N LYS A 448 -12.46 4.76 10.45
CA LYS A 448 -11.38 3.81 10.80
C LYS A 448 -11.11 3.81 12.30
N GLU A 449 -11.09 5.00 12.89
CA GLU A 449 -10.89 5.23 14.31
C GLU A 449 -12.00 4.59 15.14
N THR A 450 -13.25 4.87 14.79
CA THR A 450 -14.42 4.28 15.45
C THR A 450 -14.38 2.75 15.37
N LYS A 451 -14.05 2.18 14.21
CA LYS A 451 -13.90 0.73 14.04
C LYS A 451 -12.80 0.15 14.93
N ALA A 452 -11.65 0.83 15.04
CA ALA A 452 -10.56 0.39 15.90
C ALA A 452 -10.99 0.40 17.38
N LEU A 453 -11.67 1.44 17.84
CA LEU A 453 -12.16 1.53 19.23
C LEU A 453 -13.25 0.50 19.52
N ILE A 454 -14.18 0.24 18.60
CA ILE A 454 -15.14 -0.86 18.73
C ILE A 454 -14.42 -2.22 18.85
N THR A 455 -13.37 -2.42 18.07
CA THR A 455 -12.57 -3.66 18.09
C THR A 455 -11.88 -3.82 19.45
N ILE A 456 -11.21 -2.78 19.94
CA ILE A 456 -10.53 -2.78 21.25
C ILE A 456 -11.55 -3.07 22.36
N HIS A 457 -12.67 -2.35 22.38
CA HIS A 457 -13.74 -2.59 23.37
C HIS A 457 -14.22 -4.06 23.33
N SER A 458 -14.45 -4.60 22.15
CA SER A 458 -14.93 -5.97 21.99
C SER A 458 -13.92 -7.00 22.51
N ASN A 459 -12.61 -6.79 22.22
CA ASN A 459 -11.54 -7.66 22.71
C ASN A 459 -11.30 -7.53 24.22
N LEU A 460 -11.57 -6.38 24.82
CA LEU A 460 -11.49 -6.19 26.28
C LEU A 460 -12.71 -6.74 27.04
N THR A 461 -13.80 -7.05 26.35
CA THR A 461 -15.07 -7.44 26.98
C THR A 461 -15.56 -8.82 26.55
N TYR A 462 -16.45 -8.88 25.57
CA TYR A 462 -17.19 -10.10 25.25
C TYR A 462 -16.42 -11.09 24.35
N PHE A 463 -15.29 -10.68 23.76
CA PHE A 463 -14.39 -11.60 23.04
C PHE A 463 -13.34 -12.27 23.93
N VAL A 464 -13.21 -11.84 25.19
CA VAL A 464 -12.29 -12.47 26.14
C VAL A 464 -12.67 -13.95 26.33
N GLY A 465 -11.72 -14.85 26.05
CA GLY A 465 -11.91 -16.30 26.16
C GLY A 465 -12.76 -16.94 25.07
N MET A 466 -13.27 -16.17 24.09
CA MET A 466 -13.93 -16.78 22.92
C MET A 466 -12.93 -17.50 22.03
N ARG A 467 -13.25 -18.75 21.70
CA ARG A 467 -12.57 -19.48 20.61
C ARG A 467 -13.24 -19.05 19.31
N PHE A 468 -12.52 -18.30 18.49
CA PHE A 468 -12.99 -17.97 17.14
C PHE A 468 -13.07 -19.26 16.32
N SER A 469 -14.28 -19.74 16.08
CA SER A 469 -14.57 -20.99 15.35
C SER A 469 -14.53 -20.85 13.82
N GLY A 470 -13.88 -19.80 13.29
CA GLY A 470 -13.85 -19.50 11.85
C GLY A 470 -15.05 -18.73 11.35
N GLU A 471 -15.93 -18.26 12.23
CA GLU A 471 -17.05 -17.43 11.88
C GLU A 471 -16.60 -15.98 11.60
N ASP A 472 -17.17 -15.36 10.58
CA ASP A 472 -16.96 -13.96 10.27
C ASP A 472 -17.75 -13.07 11.24
N PHE A 473 -17.10 -12.01 11.73
CA PHE A 473 -17.75 -10.95 12.51
C PHE A 473 -17.93 -9.71 11.65
N GLU A 474 -19.00 -8.96 11.92
CA GLU A 474 -19.34 -7.72 11.23
C GLU A 474 -19.58 -6.59 12.25
N PHE A 475 -19.26 -5.35 11.82
CA PHE A 475 -19.67 -4.16 12.57
C PHE A 475 -21.17 -3.98 12.45
N GLU A 476 -21.82 -3.90 13.59
CA GLU A 476 -23.27 -3.77 13.71
C GLU A 476 -23.66 -2.54 14.51
N HIS A 477 -24.87 -2.04 14.27
CA HIS A 477 -25.44 -0.87 14.93
C HIS A 477 -26.41 -1.30 16.04
N ILE A 478 -26.23 -0.76 17.25
CA ILE A 478 -27.11 -1.02 18.41
C ILE A 478 -28.54 -0.59 18.09
N VAL A 479 -28.73 0.68 17.68
CA VAL A 479 -29.97 1.12 17.05
C VAL A 479 -29.85 0.77 15.57
N PRO A 480 -30.69 -0.14 15.05
CA PRO A 480 -30.49 -0.71 13.72
C PRO A 480 -30.45 0.34 12.61
N LYS A 481 -29.41 0.27 11.77
CA LYS A 481 -29.20 1.20 10.66
C LYS A 481 -30.45 1.38 9.77
N ALA A 482 -31.17 0.29 9.48
CA ALA A 482 -32.36 0.33 8.64
C ALA A 482 -33.47 1.21 9.25
N ARG A 483 -33.65 1.20 10.60
CA ARG A 483 -34.65 2.02 11.28
C ARG A 483 -34.27 3.50 11.26
N ILE A 484 -33.00 3.82 11.48
CA ILE A 484 -32.52 5.22 11.38
C ILE A 484 -32.72 5.73 9.95
N LEU A 485 -32.30 4.98 8.94
CA LEU A 485 -32.42 5.41 7.54
C LEU A 485 -33.86 5.53 7.04
N ALA A 486 -34.81 4.87 7.68
CA ALA A 486 -36.23 5.00 7.35
C ALA A 486 -36.79 6.41 7.69
N VAL A 487 -36.25 7.07 8.71
CA VAL A 487 -36.72 8.40 9.19
C VAL A 487 -35.69 9.51 8.95
N ASP A 488 -34.41 9.18 8.87
CA ASP A 488 -33.29 10.11 8.60
C ASP A 488 -32.40 9.53 7.49
N SER A 489 -32.90 9.48 6.26
CA SER A 489 -32.20 8.88 5.11
C SER A 489 -30.89 9.58 4.77
N GLY A 490 -30.76 10.87 5.10
CA GLY A 490 -29.56 11.70 4.92
C GLY A 490 -28.56 11.57 6.06
N VAL A 491 -28.95 10.97 7.20
CA VAL A 491 -28.14 10.90 8.43
C VAL A 491 -27.69 12.30 8.87
N THR A 492 -28.67 13.19 9.02
CA THR A 492 -28.46 14.60 9.38
C THR A 492 -28.84 14.93 10.81
N HIS A 493 -29.53 14.02 11.49
CA HIS A 493 -30.05 14.21 12.83
C HIS A 493 -29.57 13.16 13.84
N VAL A 494 -29.29 11.92 13.37
CA VAL A 494 -28.89 10.81 14.23
C VAL A 494 -27.42 10.47 14.04
N GLN A 495 -26.71 10.28 15.15
CA GLN A 495 -25.31 9.86 15.16
C GLN A 495 -25.18 8.36 14.85
N LEU A 496 -25.66 7.96 13.66
CA LEU A 496 -25.75 6.57 13.21
C LEU A 496 -24.43 5.80 13.37
N SER A 497 -23.31 6.41 13.00
CA SER A 497 -21.98 5.74 13.00
C SER A 497 -21.05 6.27 14.09
N ALA A 498 -21.60 6.81 15.20
CA ALA A 498 -20.82 7.12 16.40
C ALA A 498 -20.40 5.86 17.15
N LEU A 499 -19.33 5.97 17.96
CA LEU A 499 -18.78 4.88 18.76
C LEU A 499 -19.85 4.16 19.61
N GLY A 500 -20.75 4.94 20.24
CA GLY A 500 -21.81 4.39 21.10
C GLY A 500 -22.88 3.59 20.37
N ASN A 501 -22.98 3.70 19.05
CA ASN A 501 -23.92 2.90 18.26
C ASN A 501 -23.27 1.65 17.63
N GLY A 502 -21.99 1.40 17.88
CA GLY A 502 -21.26 0.31 17.23
C GLY A 502 -20.95 -0.87 18.14
N MET A 503 -21.02 -2.09 17.61
CA MET A 503 -20.53 -3.31 18.22
C MET A 503 -20.11 -4.33 17.17
N PHE A 504 -19.44 -5.43 17.57
CA PHE A 504 -19.24 -6.59 16.72
C PHE A 504 -20.29 -7.66 16.99
N LEU A 505 -20.79 -8.27 15.92
CA LEU A 505 -21.61 -9.48 15.98
C LEU A 505 -21.13 -10.52 14.96
N PRO A 506 -21.32 -11.82 15.24
CA PRO A 506 -21.20 -12.86 14.24
C PRO A 506 -22.07 -12.54 13.02
N LYS A 507 -21.53 -12.73 11.84
CA LYS A 507 -22.25 -12.45 10.58
C LYS A 507 -23.54 -13.25 10.46
N SER A 508 -23.51 -14.51 10.88
CA SER A 508 -24.68 -15.37 10.88
C SER A 508 -25.81 -14.84 11.76
N LEU A 509 -25.46 -14.29 12.94
CA LEU A 509 -26.40 -13.67 13.86
C LEU A 509 -26.93 -12.36 13.29
N ASN A 510 -26.04 -11.52 12.76
CA ASN A 510 -26.41 -10.23 12.18
C ASN A 510 -27.41 -10.38 11.01
N ILE A 511 -27.19 -11.35 10.14
CA ILE A 511 -28.10 -11.67 9.03
C ILE A 511 -29.47 -12.13 9.55
N LYS A 512 -29.50 -12.99 10.58
CA LYS A 512 -30.74 -13.53 11.15
C LYS A 512 -31.57 -12.47 11.86
N LYS A 513 -30.92 -11.57 12.64
CA LYS A 513 -31.65 -10.52 13.37
C LYS A 513 -32.21 -9.42 12.47
N GLN A 514 -31.63 -9.18 11.30
CA GLN A 514 -32.06 -8.12 10.34
C GLN A 514 -32.13 -6.72 11.01
N SER A 515 -33.27 -6.05 10.91
CA SER A 515 -33.52 -4.72 11.52
C SER A 515 -34.01 -4.77 12.97
N LYS A 516 -33.97 -5.94 13.61
CA LYS A 516 -34.34 -6.10 15.03
C LYS A 516 -33.17 -5.70 15.92
N THR A 517 -33.48 -5.24 17.15
CA THR A 517 -32.50 -5.18 18.24
C THR A 517 -32.14 -6.60 18.73
N LEU A 518 -31.10 -6.74 19.56
CA LEU A 518 -30.78 -8.03 20.16
C LEU A 518 -31.90 -8.53 21.07
N TYR A 519 -32.57 -7.62 21.81
CA TYR A 519 -33.73 -7.99 22.65
C TYR A 519 -34.91 -8.51 21.82
N GLU A 520 -35.30 -7.78 20.78
CA GLU A 520 -36.42 -8.18 19.91
C GLU A 520 -36.10 -9.53 19.19
N TYR A 521 -34.88 -9.74 18.82
CA TYR A 521 -34.47 -10.99 18.20
C TYR A 521 -34.49 -12.15 19.22
N ARG A 522 -33.89 -11.94 20.40
CA ARG A 522 -33.91 -12.89 21.52
C ARG A 522 -35.32 -13.30 21.90
N ASP A 523 -36.20 -12.32 22.12
CA ASP A 523 -37.60 -12.58 22.49
C ASP A 523 -38.34 -13.39 21.41
N SER A 524 -37.96 -13.24 20.15
CA SER A 524 -38.53 -14.03 19.05
C SER A 524 -38.03 -15.47 18.97
N MET A 525 -36.94 -15.82 19.70
CA MET A 525 -36.32 -17.16 19.70
C MET A 525 -36.73 -18.05 20.86
N GLY A 526 -37.44 -17.49 21.89
CA GLY A 526 -37.80 -18.20 23.11
C GLY A 526 -36.58 -18.74 23.87
N GLU A 527 -36.63 -19.96 24.37
CA GLU A 527 -35.58 -20.61 25.17
C GLU A 527 -34.22 -20.76 24.42
N LYS A 528 -34.18 -20.59 23.10
CA LYS A 528 -32.93 -20.63 22.31
C LYS A 528 -32.18 -19.30 22.30
N GLY A 529 -32.65 -18.30 23.03
CA GLY A 529 -32.07 -16.95 23.05
C GLY A 529 -30.86 -16.77 23.95
N ASP A 530 -30.48 -17.75 24.75
CA ASP A 530 -29.44 -17.64 25.79
C ASP A 530 -28.04 -17.28 25.25
N GLU A 531 -27.73 -17.67 24.01
CA GLU A 531 -26.43 -17.30 23.40
C GLU A 531 -26.29 -15.79 23.19
N TYR A 532 -27.43 -15.06 23.08
CA TYR A 532 -27.42 -13.61 22.88
C TYR A 532 -27.26 -12.84 24.20
N ASP A 533 -27.57 -13.44 25.33
CA ASP A 533 -27.42 -12.86 26.66
C ASP A 533 -25.97 -12.45 26.94
N SER A 534 -25.01 -13.24 26.48
CA SER A 534 -23.59 -12.92 26.63
C SER A 534 -23.20 -11.64 25.89
N TYR A 535 -23.74 -11.43 24.68
CA TYR A 535 -23.49 -10.19 23.94
C TYR A 535 -24.15 -8.99 24.60
N ILE A 536 -25.40 -9.13 25.07
CA ILE A 536 -26.13 -8.07 25.78
C ILE A 536 -25.40 -7.69 27.08
N GLN A 537 -25.06 -8.67 27.91
CA GLN A 537 -24.48 -8.43 29.24
C GLN A 537 -23.06 -7.85 29.19
N LYS A 538 -22.24 -8.29 28.24
CA LYS A 538 -20.79 -7.98 28.22
C LYS A 538 -20.40 -6.85 27.27
N SER A 539 -21.30 -6.39 26.39
CA SER A 539 -20.97 -5.38 25.37
C SER A 539 -21.37 -3.95 25.74
N ASN A 540 -21.76 -3.70 27.00
CA ASN A 540 -22.42 -2.45 27.38
C ASN A 540 -23.65 -2.16 26.51
N TYR A 541 -24.42 -3.22 26.18
CA TYR A 541 -25.66 -3.04 25.44
C TYR A 541 -26.63 -2.21 26.26
N PRO A 542 -27.37 -1.23 25.69
CA PRO A 542 -28.31 -0.42 26.44
C PRO A 542 -29.39 -1.25 27.13
N GLU A 543 -29.92 -0.76 28.26
CA GLU A 543 -31.05 -1.40 28.90
C GLU A 543 -32.25 -1.46 27.95
N LYS A 544 -33.08 -2.51 28.11
CA LYS A 544 -34.19 -2.80 27.19
C LYS A 544 -35.14 -1.62 27.06
N GLU A 545 -35.55 -1.08 28.20
CA GLU A 545 -36.51 0.03 28.31
C GLU A 545 -35.96 1.31 27.67
N ASP A 546 -34.68 1.65 27.90
CA ASP A 546 -34.02 2.83 27.31
C ASP A 546 -33.97 2.71 25.77
N LEU A 547 -33.65 1.51 25.26
CA LEU A 547 -33.54 1.25 23.82
C LEU A 547 -34.92 1.27 23.14
N GLU A 548 -35.95 0.66 23.75
CA GLU A 548 -37.32 0.69 23.25
C GLU A 548 -37.87 2.10 23.20
N GLN A 549 -37.62 2.92 24.22
CA GLN A 549 -38.02 4.33 24.26
C GLN A 549 -37.31 5.12 23.14
N ALA A 550 -36.00 4.94 22.97
CA ALA A 550 -35.23 5.61 21.92
C ALA A 550 -35.76 5.27 20.54
N ILE A 551 -36.04 3.99 20.27
CA ILE A 551 -36.58 3.52 18.98
C ILE A 551 -38.00 4.09 18.75
N LYS A 552 -38.86 4.11 19.77
CA LYS A 552 -40.20 4.67 19.66
C LYS A 552 -40.14 6.18 19.36
N GLY A 553 -39.28 6.93 20.03
CA GLY A 553 -39.03 8.34 19.72
C GLY A 553 -38.56 8.53 18.27
N LEU A 554 -37.58 7.72 17.83
CA LEU A 554 -37.05 7.74 16.49
C LEU A 554 -38.16 7.55 15.41
N GLU A 555 -39.09 6.61 15.61
CA GLU A 555 -40.21 6.34 14.71
C GLU A 555 -41.18 7.52 14.61
N HIS A 556 -41.21 8.39 15.60
CA HIS A 556 -42.01 9.65 15.62
C HIS A 556 -41.22 10.88 15.19
N GLY A 557 -39.96 10.72 14.78
CA GLY A 557 -39.07 11.82 14.38
C GLY A 557 -38.41 12.57 15.54
N GLU A 558 -38.43 11.99 16.76
CA GLU A 558 -37.77 12.50 17.96
C GLU A 558 -36.37 11.89 18.09
N PHE A 559 -35.35 12.61 17.63
CA PHE A 559 -33.98 12.08 17.52
C PHE A 559 -33.16 12.19 18.81
N GLU A 560 -33.56 13.06 19.74
CA GLU A 560 -32.79 13.39 20.95
C GLU A 560 -32.60 12.18 21.86
N SER A 561 -33.66 11.40 22.12
CA SER A 561 -33.58 10.20 22.95
C SER A 561 -32.60 9.17 22.40
N THR A 562 -32.59 8.99 21.06
CA THR A 562 -31.63 8.09 20.36
C THR A 562 -30.21 8.60 20.51
N ASN A 563 -29.94 9.88 20.28
CA ASN A 563 -28.61 10.47 20.42
C ASN A 563 -28.10 10.41 21.87
N ASN A 564 -28.97 10.65 22.86
CA ASN A 564 -28.62 10.52 24.27
C ASN A 564 -28.25 9.07 24.64
N LEU A 565 -29.00 8.09 24.15
CA LEU A 565 -28.67 6.67 24.32
C LEU A 565 -27.29 6.33 23.75
N ILE A 566 -27.01 6.78 22.53
CA ILE A 566 -25.73 6.57 21.84
C ILE A 566 -24.59 7.23 22.64
N SER A 567 -24.76 8.46 23.09
CA SER A 567 -23.76 9.20 23.86
C SER A 567 -23.50 8.56 25.23
N LYS A 568 -24.57 8.13 25.95
CA LYS A 568 -24.45 7.40 27.22
C LYS A 568 -23.62 6.14 27.06
N ARG A 569 -23.89 5.34 26.02
CA ARG A 569 -23.12 4.13 25.75
C ARG A 569 -21.68 4.44 25.32
N ALA A 570 -21.45 5.49 24.54
CA ALA A 570 -20.10 5.90 24.16
C ALA A 570 -19.23 6.18 25.39
N SER A 571 -19.79 6.83 26.42
CA SER A 571 -19.10 7.05 27.71
C SER A 571 -18.80 5.75 28.45
N GLN A 572 -19.69 4.77 28.41
CA GLN A 572 -19.42 3.43 28.98
C GLN A 572 -18.33 2.69 28.25
N VAL A 573 -18.33 2.73 26.91
CA VAL A 573 -17.26 2.15 26.07
C VAL A 573 -15.93 2.83 26.35
N ARG A 574 -15.89 4.16 26.48
CA ARG A 574 -14.70 4.90 26.92
C ARG A 574 -14.16 4.37 28.25
N ASP A 575 -15.02 4.25 29.26
CA ASP A 575 -14.59 3.81 30.60
C ASP A 575 -14.01 2.40 30.56
N VAL A 576 -14.61 1.48 29.81
CA VAL A 576 -14.10 0.13 29.63
C VAL A 576 -12.73 0.13 28.93
N ILE A 577 -12.56 0.95 27.89
CA ILE A 577 -11.28 1.02 27.16
C ILE A 577 -10.19 1.59 28.09
N VAL A 578 -10.46 2.70 28.78
CA VAL A 578 -9.48 3.34 29.66
C VAL A 578 -9.11 2.39 30.81
N ASP A 579 -10.10 1.80 31.50
CA ASP A 579 -9.87 0.90 32.63
C ASP A 579 -9.23 -0.44 32.20
N GLY A 580 -9.53 -0.90 31.00
CA GLY A 580 -8.99 -2.14 30.44
C GLY A 580 -7.53 -2.01 30.00
N LEU A 581 -7.17 -0.86 29.43
CA LEU A 581 -5.80 -0.61 28.95
C LEU A 581 -4.82 -0.31 30.09
N GLU A 582 -5.30 0.10 31.30
CA GLU A 582 -4.48 0.21 32.51
C GLU A 582 -4.12 -1.15 33.13
N LYS A 583 -4.81 -2.23 32.78
CA LYS A 583 -4.72 -3.55 33.42
C LYS A 583 -4.16 -4.63 32.50
N ILE A 584 -3.51 -4.27 31.41
CA ILE A 584 -2.86 -5.25 30.53
C ILE A 584 -1.61 -5.77 31.24
N ASP A 585 -1.67 -7.03 31.69
CA ASP A 585 -0.55 -7.75 32.34
C ASP A 585 0.38 -8.41 31.30
#